data_bf9d26dedb6f387f6a1ff4a71e35b2a2
#
_entry.id   bf9d26dedb6f387f6a1ff4a71e35b2a2
#
_cell.length_a   1.000
_cell.length_b   1.000
_cell.length_c   1.000
_cell.angle_alpha   90.00
_cell.angle_beta   90.00
_cell.angle_gamma   90.00
#
_symmetry.space_group_name_H-M   'P 1'
#
loop_
_entity.id
_entity.type
_entity.pdbx_description
1 polymer ?
#
loop_
_entity_poly.entity_id
_entity_poly.type
_entity_poly.pdbx_seq_one_letter_code
_entity_poly.pdbx_strand_id
1 'polypeptide(L)'
;MSARRIMVQGTGSYVGKSVVTAALCRYFHEEGLRVAPFKGQNMSNNSFVTLDGGEIGRAQAFQAAACGIKPVVEMNPVLLKPSSDRSSQVVVLGKPVGVMSAREYHRYQPQLVSVVQNSLEQLSDEYDLVVIEGAGSPAEINLRKFDIVNMAVAKMHGTPVILVGDINLGGVFAWLVGTLELLDSEERALVRAFIINKFRGDISLLDDGIRWLEAKTEKKVLGVLPFVNDLQIEEEDAIPESKWKRAKPFDPAKLNIEVILLPHISNSTDFDSLERESDVVLHYLARAPHAGRELPDLVILPGSKSTMADLGYLRSSGLAKYVARCYENRVPVAGICGGYQMLGKELLDPLGVESGVKRAEGLGLLDLRTTFEATKQTTRVRARSVGHDDNVVGYEIHMGRTEPADSLPPMFEITEESGRAVGRADGATSEDGRVWGTYIHGVFDAPHFRRNYLNALRQRRGWNPLPPSAAASDATVFDTLAALVRNHFDADLLREIVGDP
;
A
#
# COMPACT_ATOMS: atom_id res chain seq x y z
N MET A 1 -29.64 -7.59 14.25
CA MET A 1 -28.80 -8.80 14.42
C MET A 1 -27.37 -8.36 14.26
N SER A 2 -26.41 -8.86 15.05
CA SER A 2 -25.00 -8.56 14.86
C SER A 2 -24.53 -9.12 13.52
N ALA A 3 -23.61 -8.44 12.83
CA ALA A 3 -23.07 -8.87 11.54
C ALA A 3 -22.50 -10.30 11.60
N ARG A 4 -22.63 -11.02 10.50
CA ARG A 4 -21.84 -12.24 10.27
C ARG A 4 -20.37 -11.86 10.13
N ARG A 5 -19.49 -12.79 10.42
CA ARG A 5 -18.04 -12.57 10.32
C ARG A 5 -17.38 -13.76 9.66
N ILE A 6 -16.36 -13.49 8.85
CA ILE A 6 -15.47 -14.48 8.28
C ILE A 6 -14.05 -13.93 8.33
N MET A 7 -13.08 -14.77 8.64
CA MET A 7 -11.70 -14.33 8.78
C MET A 7 -10.77 -15.08 7.83
N VAL A 8 -9.96 -14.33 7.09
CA VAL A 8 -8.92 -14.85 6.20
C VAL A 8 -7.57 -14.76 6.92
N GLN A 9 -6.98 -15.91 7.23
CA GLN A 9 -5.61 -16.00 7.77
C GLN A 9 -4.70 -16.70 6.76
N GLY A 10 -3.39 -16.60 6.93
CA GLY A 10 -2.43 -17.21 6.01
C GLY A 10 -1.39 -18.04 6.74
N THR A 11 -0.81 -18.99 6.02
CA THR A 11 0.34 -19.77 6.53
C THR A 11 1.64 -18.94 6.62
N GLY A 12 1.62 -17.69 6.14
CA GLY A 12 2.74 -16.75 6.19
C GLY A 12 2.39 -15.41 5.56
N SER A 13 3.41 -14.55 5.44
CA SER A 13 3.29 -13.30 4.67
C SER A 13 3.25 -13.59 3.17
N TYR A 14 2.67 -12.67 2.39
CA TYR A 14 2.58 -12.74 0.91
C TYR A 14 1.82 -13.96 0.32
N VAL A 15 1.14 -14.76 1.14
CA VAL A 15 0.35 -15.91 0.63
C VAL A 15 -0.92 -15.50 -0.11
N GLY A 16 -1.30 -14.21 -0.07
CA GLY A 16 -2.43 -13.63 -0.79
C GLY A 16 -3.68 -13.37 0.06
N LYS A 17 -3.53 -13.20 1.38
CA LYS A 17 -4.64 -12.85 2.29
C LYS A 17 -5.43 -11.64 1.81
N SER A 18 -4.74 -10.53 1.51
CA SER A 18 -5.37 -9.26 1.12
C SER A 18 -6.16 -9.38 -0.18
N VAL A 19 -5.64 -10.18 -1.14
CA VAL A 19 -6.35 -10.52 -2.39
C VAL A 19 -7.63 -11.29 -2.12
N VAL A 20 -7.54 -12.35 -1.31
CA VAL A 20 -8.70 -13.18 -0.95
C VAL A 20 -9.72 -12.37 -0.17
N THR A 21 -9.28 -11.53 0.76
CA THR A 21 -10.16 -10.63 1.54
C THR A 21 -10.88 -9.66 0.61
N ALA A 22 -10.18 -8.98 -0.29
CA ALA A 22 -10.79 -8.07 -1.27
C ALA A 22 -11.77 -8.80 -2.21
N ALA A 23 -11.43 -10.02 -2.65
CA ALA A 23 -12.29 -10.85 -3.49
C ALA A 23 -13.59 -11.23 -2.77
N LEU A 24 -13.52 -11.65 -1.50
CA LEU A 24 -14.69 -11.94 -0.68
C LEU A 24 -15.52 -10.67 -0.41
N CYS A 25 -14.88 -9.55 -0.11
CA CYS A 25 -15.53 -8.25 0.04
C CYS A 25 -16.36 -7.90 -1.20
N ARG A 26 -15.76 -7.98 -2.39
CA ARG A 26 -16.44 -7.66 -3.65
C ARG A 26 -17.54 -8.68 -3.95
N TYR A 27 -17.26 -9.97 -3.81
CA TYR A 27 -18.23 -11.04 -4.07
C TYR A 27 -19.51 -10.86 -3.24
N PHE A 28 -19.39 -10.70 -1.93
CA PHE A 28 -20.55 -10.53 -1.07
C PHE A 28 -21.26 -9.20 -1.23
N HIS A 29 -20.53 -8.15 -1.61
CA HIS A 29 -21.15 -6.88 -2.02
C HIS A 29 -22.05 -7.06 -3.25
N GLU A 30 -21.60 -7.82 -4.26
CA GLU A 30 -22.41 -8.13 -5.46
C GLU A 30 -23.58 -9.07 -5.18
N GLU A 31 -23.48 -9.91 -4.14
CA GLU A 31 -24.61 -10.69 -3.61
C GLU A 31 -25.63 -9.82 -2.82
N GLY A 32 -25.42 -8.51 -2.73
CA GLY A 32 -26.35 -7.55 -2.13
C GLY A 32 -26.17 -7.31 -0.63
N LEU A 33 -25.11 -7.82 -0.01
CA LEU A 33 -24.82 -7.57 1.40
C LEU A 33 -24.10 -6.23 1.60
N ARG A 34 -24.36 -5.58 2.72
CA ARG A 34 -23.52 -4.48 3.22
C ARG A 34 -22.30 -5.09 3.87
N VAL A 35 -21.14 -4.97 3.22
CA VAL A 35 -19.90 -5.60 3.64
C VAL A 35 -18.90 -4.55 4.08
N ALA A 36 -18.15 -4.84 5.16
CA ALA A 36 -16.99 -4.06 5.57
C ALA A 36 -15.75 -4.93 5.71
N PRO A 37 -14.55 -4.46 5.31
CA PRO A 37 -13.29 -5.10 5.65
C PRO A 37 -12.87 -4.72 7.05
N PHE A 38 -12.05 -5.58 7.69
CA PHE A 38 -11.43 -5.30 8.97
C PHE A 38 -10.05 -5.96 9.09
N LYS A 39 -9.09 -5.23 9.65
CA LYS A 39 -7.79 -5.78 10.05
C LYS A 39 -7.35 -5.13 11.35
N GLY A 40 -7.36 -5.88 12.44
CA GLY A 40 -7.13 -5.36 13.80
C GLY A 40 -5.82 -4.60 13.95
N GLN A 41 -4.75 -5.14 13.34
CA GLN A 41 -3.44 -4.47 13.25
C GLN A 41 -2.85 -4.67 11.86
N ASN A 42 -2.33 -3.60 11.27
CA ASN A 42 -1.54 -3.67 10.06
C ASN A 42 -0.11 -3.14 10.29
N MET A 43 0.86 -3.63 9.52
CA MET A 43 2.22 -3.11 9.49
C MET A 43 2.57 -2.76 8.05
N SER A 44 2.56 -1.47 7.71
CA SER A 44 2.81 -1.00 6.35
C SER A 44 3.24 0.46 6.32
N ASN A 45 4.11 0.82 5.39
CA ASN A 45 4.41 2.21 5.05
C ASN A 45 3.46 2.77 3.98
N ASN A 46 2.64 1.92 3.35
CA ASN A 46 1.62 2.34 2.40
C ASN A 46 0.32 2.68 3.14
N SER A 47 -0.01 3.95 3.17
CA SER A 47 -1.15 4.49 3.91
C SER A 47 -2.16 5.15 2.99
N PHE A 48 -3.35 5.33 3.52
CA PHE A 48 -4.44 6.09 2.92
C PHE A 48 -5.07 7.00 3.98
N VAL A 49 -5.67 8.11 3.56
CA VAL A 49 -6.34 9.06 4.45
C VAL A 49 -7.85 8.95 4.31
N THR A 50 -8.54 8.73 5.41
CA THR A 50 -10.01 8.73 5.48
C THR A 50 -10.59 10.14 5.32
N LEU A 51 -11.89 10.28 5.13
CA LEU A 51 -12.51 11.60 4.93
C LEU A 51 -12.37 12.53 6.13
N ASP A 52 -12.33 11.98 7.32
CA ASP A 52 -12.15 12.69 8.59
C ASP A 52 -10.67 12.96 8.95
N GLY A 53 -9.75 12.65 8.03
CA GLY A 53 -8.32 12.89 8.19
C GLY A 53 -7.58 11.83 8.99
N GLY A 54 -8.19 10.66 9.23
CA GLY A 54 -7.54 9.52 9.86
C GLY A 54 -6.65 8.75 8.90
N GLU A 55 -5.56 8.15 9.38
CA GLU A 55 -4.63 7.34 8.60
C GLU A 55 -4.90 5.84 8.79
N ILE A 56 -5.05 5.10 7.70
CA ILE A 56 -5.22 3.63 7.68
C ILE A 56 -4.27 2.97 6.68
N GLY A 57 -4.13 1.65 6.74
CA GLY A 57 -3.41 0.88 5.73
C GLY A 57 -4.07 0.97 4.36
N ARG A 58 -3.27 1.09 3.29
CA ARG A 58 -3.74 1.19 1.91
C ARG A 58 -4.58 -0.02 1.49
N ALA A 59 -4.20 -1.23 1.92
CA ALA A 59 -4.94 -2.45 1.62
C ALA A 59 -6.39 -2.41 2.12
N GLN A 60 -6.63 -1.86 3.33
CA GLN A 60 -7.98 -1.75 3.88
C GLN A 60 -8.80 -0.68 3.16
N ALA A 61 -8.18 0.39 2.66
CA ALA A 61 -8.85 1.35 1.80
C ALA A 61 -9.26 0.72 0.44
N PHE A 62 -8.40 -0.11 -0.15
CA PHE A 62 -8.72 -0.87 -1.36
C PHE A 62 -9.86 -1.87 -1.13
N GLN A 63 -9.83 -2.59 -0.01
CA GLN A 63 -10.90 -3.53 0.38
C GLN A 63 -12.24 -2.80 0.62
N ALA A 64 -12.22 -1.61 1.23
CA ALA A 64 -13.42 -0.79 1.38
C ALA A 64 -13.98 -0.34 0.02
N ALA A 65 -13.12 0.04 -0.92
CA ALA A 65 -13.52 0.36 -2.29
C ALA A 65 -14.14 -0.87 -3.01
N ALA A 66 -13.61 -2.08 -2.78
CA ALA A 66 -14.21 -3.32 -3.29
C ALA A 66 -15.63 -3.55 -2.75
N CYS A 67 -15.92 -3.13 -1.51
CA CYS A 67 -17.26 -3.12 -0.92
C CYS A 67 -18.14 -1.95 -1.37
N GLY A 68 -17.65 -1.03 -2.22
CA GLY A 68 -18.38 0.18 -2.62
C GLY A 68 -18.57 1.20 -1.49
N ILE A 69 -17.79 1.15 -0.42
CA ILE A 69 -17.93 2.03 0.75
C ILE A 69 -16.69 2.92 0.94
N LYS A 70 -16.85 3.99 1.70
CA LYS A 70 -15.75 4.88 2.08
C LYS A 70 -14.97 4.25 3.24
N PRO A 71 -13.62 4.28 3.22
CA PRO A 71 -12.84 3.75 4.32
C PRO A 71 -12.97 4.63 5.57
N VAL A 72 -13.04 3.96 6.73
CA VAL A 72 -13.09 4.55 8.07
C VAL A 72 -11.99 3.95 8.95
N VAL A 73 -11.60 4.65 10.01
CA VAL A 73 -10.45 4.25 10.85
C VAL A 73 -10.68 2.93 11.61
N GLU A 74 -11.93 2.58 11.87
CA GLU A 74 -12.34 1.33 12.50
C GLU A 74 -11.98 0.10 11.66
N MET A 75 -11.84 0.23 10.33
CA MET A 75 -11.43 -0.86 9.44
C MET A 75 -9.97 -1.29 9.65
N ASN A 76 -9.15 -0.38 10.19
CA ASN A 76 -7.76 -0.66 10.59
C ASN A 76 -7.38 0.16 11.83
N PRO A 77 -7.85 -0.24 13.02
CA PRO A 77 -7.71 0.55 14.24
C PRO A 77 -6.25 0.72 14.69
N VAL A 78 -5.35 -0.19 14.32
CA VAL A 78 -3.93 -0.11 14.65
C VAL A 78 -3.08 -0.24 13.39
N LEU A 79 -2.27 0.80 13.10
CA LEU A 79 -1.32 0.77 12.00
C LEU A 79 0.09 1.03 12.54
N LEU A 80 1.02 0.13 12.22
CA LEU A 80 2.43 0.26 12.52
C LEU A 80 3.17 0.69 11.26
N LYS A 81 3.92 1.78 11.34
CA LYS A 81 4.75 2.27 10.22
C LYS A 81 6.23 2.12 10.59
N PRO A 82 6.91 1.12 10.04
CA PRO A 82 8.35 0.94 10.27
C PRO A 82 9.13 2.22 9.96
N SER A 83 9.83 2.76 10.94
CA SER A 83 10.69 3.95 10.81
C SER A 83 12.18 3.62 10.87
N SER A 84 12.50 2.44 11.37
CA SER A 84 13.85 1.86 11.39
C SER A 84 13.76 0.34 11.60
N ASP A 85 14.90 -0.36 11.57
CA ASP A 85 14.97 -1.81 11.87
C ASP A 85 14.43 -2.19 13.27
N ARG A 86 14.29 -1.23 14.18
CA ARG A 86 13.98 -1.48 15.60
C ARG A 86 12.80 -0.71 16.14
N SER A 87 12.21 0.19 15.35
CA SER A 87 11.13 1.06 15.79
C SER A 87 10.08 1.30 14.71
N SER A 88 8.85 1.51 15.15
CA SER A 88 7.73 1.86 14.30
C SER A 88 6.95 3.04 14.87
N GLN A 89 6.45 3.91 14.01
CA GLN A 89 5.42 4.85 14.41
C GLN A 89 4.12 4.08 14.60
N VAL A 90 3.51 4.22 15.76
CA VAL A 90 2.24 3.60 16.10
C VAL A 90 1.11 4.59 15.82
N VAL A 91 0.13 4.18 15.03
CA VAL A 91 -1.07 4.95 14.72
C VAL A 91 -2.26 4.17 15.28
N VAL A 92 -3.10 4.85 16.07
CA VAL A 92 -4.30 4.26 16.70
C VAL A 92 -5.51 5.08 16.28
N LEU A 93 -6.53 4.43 15.73
CA LEU A 93 -7.72 5.08 15.17
C LEU A 93 -7.36 6.29 14.30
N GLY A 94 -6.43 6.05 13.37
CA GLY A 94 -5.97 7.03 12.40
C GLY A 94 -5.05 8.13 12.93
N LYS A 95 -4.71 8.15 14.23
CA LYS A 95 -3.89 9.20 14.85
C LYS A 95 -2.55 8.64 15.35
N PRO A 96 -1.42 9.29 15.06
CA PRO A 96 -0.12 8.87 15.58
C PRO A 96 -0.06 9.07 17.11
N VAL A 97 0.34 8.03 17.83
CA VAL A 97 0.49 8.05 19.29
C VAL A 97 1.95 8.08 19.75
N GLY A 98 2.89 7.83 18.85
CA GLY A 98 4.33 7.92 19.11
C GLY A 98 5.14 6.94 18.28
N VAL A 99 6.46 6.99 18.46
CA VAL A 99 7.41 6.02 17.89
C VAL A 99 7.83 5.08 19.02
N MET A 100 7.71 3.78 18.79
CA MET A 100 7.98 2.76 19.79
C MET A 100 8.92 1.69 19.25
N SER A 101 9.86 1.23 20.08
CA SER A 101 10.57 -0.02 19.84
C SER A 101 9.63 -1.22 19.98
N ALA A 102 10.02 -2.39 19.47
CA ALA A 102 9.23 -3.61 19.61
C ALA A 102 8.89 -3.95 21.08
N ARG A 103 9.84 -3.69 22.02
CA ARG A 103 9.60 -3.94 23.47
C ARG A 103 8.61 -2.96 24.08
N GLU A 104 8.65 -1.70 23.69
CA GLU A 104 7.72 -0.68 24.16
C GLU A 104 6.34 -0.96 23.59
N TYR A 105 6.26 -1.32 22.31
CA TYR A 105 5.01 -1.68 21.67
C TYR A 105 4.36 -2.90 22.34
N HIS A 106 5.08 -3.96 22.65
CA HIS A 106 4.54 -5.11 23.36
C HIS A 106 3.99 -4.77 24.76
N ARG A 107 4.52 -3.74 25.43
CA ARG A 107 3.96 -3.25 26.71
C ARG A 107 2.70 -2.42 26.51
N TYR A 108 2.61 -1.71 25.39
CA TYR A 108 1.47 -0.88 25.03
C TYR A 108 0.31 -1.69 24.47
N GLN A 109 0.59 -2.77 23.78
CA GLN A 109 -0.36 -3.60 23.02
C GLN A 109 -1.57 -4.10 23.82
N PRO A 110 -1.49 -4.49 25.12
CA PRO A 110 -2.67 -4.85 25.90
C PRO A 110 -3.76 -3.77 25.98
N GLN A 111 -3.37 -2.50 25.87
CA GLN A 111 -4.31 -1.37 25.85
C GLN A 111 -5.06 -1.28 24.51
N LEU A 112 -4.53 -1.91 23.45
CA LEU A 112 -5.12 -1.89 22.12
C LEU A 112 -6.18 -2.97 21.91
N VAL A 113 -6.26 -3.99 22.78
CA VAL A 113 -7.25 -5.07 22.68
C VAL A 113 -8.68 -4.51 22.64
N SER A 114 -8.99 -3.61 23.57
CA SER A 114 -10.31 -2.96 23.61
C SER A 114 -10.57 -2.06 22.41
N VAL A 115 -9.53 -1.41 21.87
CA VAL A 115 -9.65 -0.59 20.66
C VAL A 115 -10.01 -1.46 19.46
N VAL A 116 -9.32 -2.60 19.29
CA VAL A 116 -9.59 -3.58 18.22
C VAL A 116 -11.00 -4.16 18.36
N GLN A 117 -11.38 -4.57 19.58
CA GLN A 117 -12.70 -5.13 19.85
C GLN A 117 -13.82 -4.12 19.55
N ASN A 118 -13.73 -2.90 20.10
CA ASN A 118 -14.76 -1.87 19.91
C ASN A 118 -14.91 -1.50 18.43
N SER A 119 -13.81 -1.42 17.69
CA SER A 119 -13.84 -1.14 16.24
C SER A 119 -14.54 -2.26 15.46
N LEU A 120 -14.26 -3.53 15.80
CA LEU A 120 -14.94 -4.68 15.19
C LEU A 120 -16.42 -4.72 15.54
N GLU A 121 -16.79 -4.40 16.77
CA GLU A 121 -18.19 -4.33 17.24
C GLU A 121 -18.94 -3.22 16.50
N GLN A 122 -18.36 -2.01 16.38
CA GLN A 122 -18.97 -0.89 15.65
C GLN A 122 -19.25 -1.26 14.19
N LEU A 123 -18.28 -1.84 13.47
CA LEU A 123 -18.51 -2.31 12.11
C LEU A 123 -19.58 -3.43 12.06
N SER A 124 -19.64 -4.28 13.07
CA SER A 124 -20.63 -5.37 13.14
C SER A 124 -22.05 -4.89 13.41
N ASP A 125 -22.21 -3.68 13.95
CA ASP A 125 -23.52 -3.06 14.17
C ASP A 125 -24.01 -2.33 12.88
N GLU A 126 -23.08 -1.89 12.02
CA GLU A 126 -23.41 -1.11 10.82
C GLU A 126 -23.58 -1.97 9.57
N TYR A 127 -22.91 -3.13 9.48
CA TYR A 127 -22.83 -3.96 8.28
C TYR A 127 -23.48 -5.34 8.48
N ASP A 128 -23.80 -6.02 7.38
CA ASP A 128 -24.38 -7.36 7.39
C ASP A 128 -23.30 -8.45 7.49
N LEU A 129 -22.09 -8.14 6.99
CA LEU A 129 -20.91 -9.01 6.99
C LEU A 129 -19.64 -8.20 7.21
N VAL A 130 -18.77 -8.67 8.12
CA VAL A 130 -17.41 -8.17 8.27
C VAL A 130 -16.43 -9.23 7.79
N VAL A 131 -15.63 -8.91 6.78
CA VAL A 131 -14.54 -9.76 6.27
C VAL A 131 -13.25 -9.33 6.95
N ILE A 132 -12.71 -10.20 7.79
CA ILE A 132 -11.56 -9.92 8.64
C ILE A 132 -10.30 -10.47 7.98
N GLU A 133 -9.24 -9.68 7.94
CA GLU A 133 -7.92 -10.09 7.49
C GLU A 133 -6.96 -10.26 8.66
N GLY A 134 -6.25 -11.39 8.72
CA GLY A 134 -5.14 -11.62 9.65
C GLY A 134 -3.82 -11.04 9.14
N ALA A 135 -2.78 -11.05 9.98
CA ALA A 135 -1.43 -10.61 9.64
C ALA A 135 -0.41 -11.76 9.81
N GLY A 136 0.52 -11.89 8.85
CA GLY A 136 1.53 -12.95 8.88
C GLY A 136 0.90 -14.34 8.95
N SER A 137 1.27 -15.11 9.99
CA SER A 137 0.74 -16.45 10.27
C SER A 137 0.23 -16.54 11.72
N PRO A 138 -0.88 -17.27 11.99
CA PRO A 138 -1.30 -17.54 13.36
C PRO A 138 -0.36 -18.53 14.10
N ALA A 139 0.55 -19.16 13.37
CA ALA A 139 1.53 -20.11 13.90
C ALA A 139 2.84 -19.48 14.41
N GLU A 140 2.90 -18.14 14.49
CA GLU A 140 4.04 -17.43 15.08
C GLU A 140 4.06 -17.57 16.60
N ILE A 141 4.59 -18.71 17.11
CA ILE A 141 4.54 -19.12 18.53
C ILE A 141 5.13 -18.06 19.45
N ASN A 142 6.23 -17.39 19.03
CA ASN A 142 6.90 -16.33 19.78
C ASN A 142 6.06 -15.07 19.93
N LEU A 143 5.09 -14.82 19.03
CA LEU A 143 4.21 -13.64 19.03
C LEU A 143 2.82 -13.93 19.57
N ARG A 144 2.46 -15.20 19.78
CA ARG A 144 1.11 -15.65 20.12
C ARG A 144 0.50 -14.92 21.33
N LYS A 145 1.28 -14.69 22.41
CA LYS A 145 0.82 -13.98 23.60
C LYS A 145 0.55 -12.49 23.40
N PHE A 146 0.98 -11.95 22.26
CA PHE A 146 0.81 -10.56 21.84
C PHE A 146 -0.12 -10.44 20.63
N ASP A 147 -0.87 -11.51 20.33
CA ASP A 147 -1.79 -11.50 19.18
C ASP A 147 -2.97 -10.57 19.44
N ILE A 148 -3.21 -9.63 18.54
CA ILE A 148 -4.39 -8.76 18.46
C ILE A 148 -4.94 -8.69 17.04
N VAL A 149 -4.57 -9.66 16.17
CA VAL A 149 -4.89 -9.60 14.75
C VAL A 149 -5.25 -10.95 14.12
N ASN A 150 -4.84 -12.07 14.73
CA ASN A 150 -5.11 -13.40 14.21
C ASN A 150 -6.12 -14.16 15.11
N MET A 151 -5.69 -15.22 15.79
CA MET A 151 -6.58 -16.08 16.56
C MET A 151 -7.21 -15.37 17.76
N ALA A 152 -6.54 -14.37 18.34
CA ALA A 152 -7.16 -13.56 19.40
C ALA A 152 -8.42 -12.85 18.88
N VAL A 153 -8.39 -12.27 17.67
CA VAL A 153 -9.56 -11.63 17.04
C VAL A 153 -10.62 -12.67 16.67
N ALA A 154 -10.21 -13.82 16.11
CA ALA A 154 -11.14 -14.89 15.76
C ALA A 154 -11.92 -15.39 17.01
N LYS A 155 -11.23 -15.54 18.14
CA LYS A 155 -11.84 -16.00 19.42
C LYS A 155 -12.78 -15.00 20.04
N MET A 156 -12.59 -13.68 19.85
CA MET A 156 -13.48 -12.65 20.44
C MET A 156 -14.97 -12.92 20.16
N HIS A 157 -15.28 -13.44 18.98
CA HIS A 157 -16.65 -13.65 18.53
C HIS A 157 -16.89 -15.05 17.93
N GLY A 158 -15.98 -16.00 18.10
CA GLY A 158 -16.10 -17.34 17.51
C GLY A 158 -16.08 -17.31 15.97
N THR A 159 -15.34 -16.37 15.37
CA THR A 159 -15.33 -16.12 13.93
C THR A 159 -14.73 -17.30 13.17
N PRO A 160 -15.41 -17.85 12.15
CA PRO A 160 -14.85 -18.90 11.31
C PRO A 160 -13.65 -18.38 10.51
N VAL A 161 -12.59 -19.19 10.45
CA VAL A 161 -11.33 -18.87 9.80
C VAL A 161 -11.15 -19.71 8.55
N ILE A 162 -10.75 -19.05 7.45
CA ILE A 162 -10.23 -19.67 6.23
C ILE A 162 -8.73 -19.47 6.22
N LEU A 163 -7.96 -20.57 6.13
CA LEU A 163 -6.50 -20.52 6.11
C LEU A 163 -5.98 -20.63 4.67
N VAL A 164 -5.23 -19.63 4.22
CA VAL A 164 -4.67 -19.52 2.87
C VAL A 164 -3.22 -19.99 2.84
N GLY A 165 -2.90 -20.91 1.92
CA GLY A 165 -1.54 -21.36 1.63
C GLY A 165 -1.12 -21.03 0.20
N ASP A 166 0.15 -20.67 0.00
CA ASP A 166 0.74 -20.35 -1.31
C ASP A 166 1.43 -21.61 -1.88
N ILE A 167 0.93 -22.14 -3.00
CA ILE A 167 1.50 -23.32 -3.64
C ILE A 167 2.70 -22.99 -4.55
N ASN A 168 2.81 -21.75 -5.01
CA ASN A 168 3.86 -21.34 -5.95
C ASN A 168 5.28 -21.41 -5.34
N LEU A 169 5.38 -21.33 -4.00
CA LEU A 169 6.65 -21.46 -3.27
C LEU A 169 7.02 -22.93 -2.97
N GLY A 170 6.12 -23.87 -3.22
CA GLY A 170 6.27 -25.28 -2.84
C GLY A 170 5.92 -25.53 -1.37
N GLY A 171 5.65 -26.78 -1.01
CA GLY A 171 5.39 -27.21 0.37
C GLY A 171 4.06 -26.77 0.98
N VAL A 172 3.07 -26.35 0.19
CA VAL A 172 1.79 -25.81 0.68
C VAL A 172 1.08 -26.77 1.65
N PHE A 173 1.09 -28.08 1.38
CA PHE A 173 0.45 -29.07 2.27
C PHE A 173 1.14 -29.12 3.64
N ALA A 174 2.47 -29.09 3.67
CA ALA A 174 3.22 -29.04 4.92
C ALA A 174 2.92 -27.76 5.71
N TRP A 175 2.82 -26.61 5.04
CA TRP A 175 2.51 -25.34 5.69
C TRP A 175 1.09 -25.29 6.25
N LEU A 176 0.10 -25.79 5.51
CA LEU A 176 -1.28 -25.86 6.00
C LEU A 176 -1.41 -26.80 7.20
N VAL A 177 -0.88 -28.03 7.11
CA VAL A 177 -0.90 -29.00 8.21
C VAL A 177 -0.09 -28.47 9.40
N GLY A 178 1.14 -27.98 9.17
CA GLY A 178 1.99 -27.46 10.25
C GLY A 178 1.37 -26.26 10.96
N THR A 179 0.76 -25.33 10.23
CA THR A 179 0.05 -24.20 10.83
C THR A 179 -1.09 -24.70 11.71
N LEU A 180 -1.92 -25.61 11.22
CA LEU A 180 -3.04 -26.18 11.99
C LEU A 180 -2.58 -26.92 13.24
N GLU A 181 -1.49 -27.70 13.17
CA GLU A 181 -0.93 -28.44 14.29
C GLU A 181 -0.37 -27.56 15.41
N LEU A 182 0.10 -26.35 15.06
CA LEU A 182 0.61 -25.37 16.05
C LEU A 182 -0.49 -24.60 16.79
N LEU A 183 -1.74 -24.67 16.31
CA LEU A 183 -2.90 -24.06 16.96
C LEU A 183 -3.39 -24.96 18.12
N ASP A 184 -3.95 -24.37 19.16
CA ASP A 184 -4.64 -25.15 20.20
C ASP A 184 -5.98 -25.71 19.68
N SER A 185 -6.65 -26.55 20.49
CA SER A 185 -7.88 -27.21 20.08
C SER A 185 -9.03 -26.23 19.79
N GLU A 186 -9.14 -25.14 20.55
CA GLU A 186 -10.16 -24.11 20.36
C GLU A 186 -9.91 -23.33 19.07
N GLU A 187 -8.68 -22.88 18.85
CA GLU A 187 -8.26 -22.18 17.64
C GLU A 187 -8.40 -23.06 16.40
N ARG A 188 -8.00 -24.34 16.50
CA ARG A 188 -8.15 -25.33 15.43
C ARG A 188 -9.61 -25.56 15.05
N ALA A 189 -10.53 -25.50 16.02
CA ALA A 189 -11.96 -25.63 15.77
C ALA A 189 -12.53 -24.44 14.96
N LEU A 190 -11.96 -23.25 15.11
CA LEU A 190 -12.34 -22.07 14.33
C LEU A 190 -11.89 -22.14 12.87
N VAL A 191 -10.82 -22.88 12.55
CA VAL A 191 -10.42 -23.09 11.15
C VAL A 191 -11.43 -24.02 10.48
N ARG A 192 -12.18 -23.46 9.50
CA ARG A 192 -13.26 -24.17 8.82
C ARG A 192 -12.85 -24.72 7.45
N ALA A 193 -11.96 -24.03 6.75
CA ALA A 193 -11.52 -24.45 5.43
C ALA A 193 -10.13 -23.91 5.07
N PHE A 194 -9.57 -24.47 3.98
CA PHE A 194 -8.33 -24.04 3.36
C PHE A 194 -8.58 -23.40 2.00
N ILE A 195 -7.71 -22.49 1.59
CA ILE A 195 -7.54 -22.03 0.21
C ILE A 195 -6.12 -22.32 -0.24
N ILE A 196 -5.97 -22.99 -1.38
CA ILE A 196 -4.68 -23.14 -2.05
C ILE A 196 -4.57 -22.04 -3.11
N ASN A 197 -3.68 -21.10 -2.89
CA ASN A 197 -3.54 -19.90 -3.72
C ASN A 197 -2.33 -19.97 -4.65
N LYS A 198 -2.37 -19.19 -5.74
CA LYS A 198 -1.30 -19.02 -6.73
C LYS A 198 -0.96 -20.31 -7.47
N PHE A 199 -1.94 -21.11 -7.77
CA PHE A 199 -1.76 -22.36 -8.51
C PHE A 199 -1.43 -22.11 -9.99
N ARG A 200 -0.54 -22.93 -10.54
CA ARG A 200 -0.16 -22.95 -11.96
C ARG A 200 -0.21 -24.37 -12.48
N GLY A 201 -0.82 -24.58 -13.60
CA GLY A 201 -0.88 -25.89 -14.27
C GLY A 201 -2.25 -26.54 -14.27
N ASP A 202 -2.28 -27.86 -14.41
CA ASP A 202 -3.51 -28.65 -14.44
C ASP A 202 -3.97 -28.96 -13.02
N ILE A 203 -5.15 -28.46 -12.67
CA ILE A 203 -5.73 -28.59 -11.34
C ILE A 203 -6.03 -30.04 -10.95
N SER A 204 -6.32 -30.92 -11.94
CA SER A 204 -6.60 -32.35 -11.68
C SER A 204 -5.42 -33.08 -11.03
N LEU A 205 -4.20 -32.56 -11.20
CA LEU A 205 -3.00 -33.12 -10.55
C LEU A 205 -2.95 -32.84 -9.03
N LEU A 206 -3.81 -31.96 -8.52
CA LEU A 206 -3.92 -31.69 -7.08
C LEU A 206 -4.95 -32.58 -6.36
N ASP A 207 -5.83 -33.26 -7.07
CA ASP A 207 -6.97 -33.98 -6.48
C ASP A 207 -6.54 -34.97 -5.39
N ASP A 208 -5.48 -35.75 -5.61
CA ASP A 208 -4.97 -36.71 -4.61
C ASP A 208 -4.40 -35.96 -3.39
N GLY A 209 -3.71 -34.87 -3.61
CA GLY A 209 -3.18 -34.02 -2.54
C GLY A 209 -4.26 -33.36 -1.72
N ILE A 210 -5.32 -32.87 -2.36
CA ILE A 210 -6.49 -32.27 -1.70
C ILE A 210 -7.21 -33.33 -0.86
N ARG A 211 -7.51 -34.52 -1.43
CA ARG A 211 -8.12 -35.62 -0.67
C ARG A 211 -7.29 -36.03 0.54
N TRP A 212 -5.96 -36.12 0.36
CA TRP A 212 -5.05 -36.43 1.47
C TRP A 212 -5.09 -35.33 2.56
N LEU A 213 -5.06 -34.05 2.17
CA LEU A 213 -5.11 -32.92 3.10
C LEU A 213 -6.40 -32.93 3.91
N GLU A 214 -7.55 -33.08 3.24
CA GLU A 214 -8.87 -33.12 3.89
C GLU A 214 -8.98 -34.31 4.85
N ALA A 215 -8.55 -35.51 4.44
CA ALA A 215 -8.55 -36.69 5.29
C ALA A 215 -7.62 -36.55 6.51
N LYS A 216 -6.47 -35.87 6.33
CA LYS A 216 -5.48 -35.67 7.40
C LYS A 216 -5.93 -34.63 8.42
N THR A 217 -6.64 -33.60 7.99
CA THR A 217 -6.94 -32.40 8.82
C THR A 217 -8.40 -32.32 9.24
N GLU A 218 -9.28 -33.12 8.64
CA GLU A 218 -10.74 -33.02 8.77
C GLU A 218 -11.30 -31.64 8.38
N LYS A 219 -10.53 -30.89 7.54
CA LYS A 219 -10.93 -29.59 7.01
C LYS A 219 -11.03 -29.64 5.51
N LYS A 220 -12.04 -28.97 4.95
CA LYS A 220 -12.27 -28.92 3.51
C LYS A 220 -11.36 -27.91 2.81
N VAL A 221 -11.08 -28.13 1.54
CA VAL A 221 -10.50 -27.13 0.65
C VAL A 221 -11.64 -26.35 -0.01
N LEU A 222 -11.79 -25.08 0.38
CA LEU A 222 -12.82 -24.19 -0.14
C LEU A 222 -12.58 -23.86 -1.63
N GLY A 223 -11.33 -23.81 -2.04
CA GLY A 223 -10.99 -23.53 -3.44
C GLY A 223 -9.50 -23.52 -3.71
N VAL A 224 -9.20 -23.61 -5.01
CA VAL A 224 -7.85 -23.48 -5.57
C VAL A 224 -7.84 -22.27 -6.49
N LEU A 225 -7.14 -21.22 -6.11
CA LEU A 225 -7.05 -20.00 -6.88
C LEU A 225 -5.88 -20.03 -7.85
N PRO A 226 -6.08 -19.68 -9.13
CA PRO A 226 -4.99 -19.61 -10.09
C PRO A 226 -4.01 -18.49 -9.75
N PHE A 227 -2.80 -18.60 -10.24
CA PHE A 227 -1.86 -17.50 -10.25
C PHE A 227 -2.30 -16.45 -11.28
N VAL A 228 -2.73 -15.30 -10.82
CA VAL A 228 -3.16 -14.19 -11.69
C VAL A 228 -1.98 -13.23 -11.85
N ASN A 229 -1.42 -13.14 -13.07
CA ASN A 229 -0.24 -12.30 -13.35
C ASN A 229 -0.56 -10.80 -13.34
N ASP A 230 -1.79 -10.44 -13.74
CA ASP A 230 -2.19 -9.06 -14.00
C ASP A 230 -3.18 -8.52 -12.95
N LEU A 231 -3.29 -9.19 -11.80
CA LEU A 231 -4.09 -8.67 -10.72
C LEU A 231 -3.33 -7.48 -10.10
N GLN A 232 -3.64 -6.30 -10.60
CA GLN A 232 -3.04 -5.03 -10.19
C GLN A 232 -3.62 -4.58 -8.83
N ILE A 233 -3.43 -5.41 -7.81
CA ILE A 233 -3.77 -5.07 -6.43
C ILE A 233 -2.60 -4.32 -5.83
N GLU A 234 -2.90 -3.21 -5.21
CA GLU A 234 -1.94 -2.40 -4.48
C GLU A 234 -1.25 -3.25 -3.40
N GLU A 235 0.07 -3.28 -3.44
CA GLU A 235 0.84 -4.07 -2.50
C GLU A 235 0.80 -3.45 -1.10
N GLU A 236 0.53 -4.28 -0.11
CA GLU A 236 0.43 -3.85 1.29
C GLU A 236 1.80 -3.43 1.85
N ASP A 237 2.85 -4.13 1.45
CA ASP A 237 4.22 -3.94 1.95
C ASP A 237 5.13 -3.26 0.92
N ALA A 238 6.43 -3.25 1.23
CA ALA A 238 7.47 -2.69 0.36
C ALA A 238 7.46 -3.32 -1.05
N ILE A 239 7.98 -2.58 -2.02
CA ILE A 239 8.11 -3.04 -3.42
C ILE A 239 8.80 -4.41 -3.46
N PRO A 240 8.16 -5.44 -4.07
CA PRO A 240 8.72 -6.78 -4.10
C PRO A 240 10.10 -6.82 -4.74
N GLU A 241 10.96 -7.67 -4.20
CA GLU A 241 12.30 -7.88 -4.76
C GLU A 241 12.29 -8.26 -6.24
N SER A 242 11.26 -8.93 -6.71
CA SER A 242 11.06 -9.29 -8.12
C SER A 242 10.96 -8.07 -9.04
N LYS A 243 10.45 -6.93 -8.54
CA LYS A 243 10.33 -5.69 -9.32
C LYS A 243 11.65 -4.94 -9.50
N TRP A 244 12.63 -5.13 -8.59
CA TRP A 244 13.88 -4.36 -8.64
C TRP A 244 15.17 -5.19 -8.70
N LYS A 245 15.18 -6.46 -8.27
CA LYS A 245 16.37 -7.32 -8.36
C LYS A 245 16.75 -7.70 -9.80
N ARG A 246 15.78 -7.71 -10.74
CA ARG A 246 16.06 -7.92 -12.16
C ARG A 246 15.92 -6.59 -12.87
N ALA A 247 17.06 -5.94 -13.15
CA ALA A 247 17.08 -4.74 -13.98
C ALA A 247 16.44 -5.08 -15.35
N LYS A 248 15.30 -4.46 -15.64
CA LYS A 248 14.75 -4.48 -16.99
C LYS A 248 15.68 -3.63 -17.89
N PRO A 249 15.99 -4.04 -19.13
CA PRO A 249 16.65 -3.14 -20.07
C PRO A 249 15.72 -1.97 -20.41
N PHE A 250 16.31 -0.84 -20.82
CA PHE A 250 15.52 0.25 -21.37
C PHE A 250 14.88 -0.18 -22.69
N ASP A 251 13.62 0.16 -22.86
CA ASP A 251 12.88 -0.06 -24.10
C ASP A 251 12.91 1.24 -24.92
N PRO A 252 13.57 1.25 -26.09
CA PRO A 252 13.69 2.46 -26.90
C PRO A 252 12.34 2.91 -27.49
N ALA A 253 11.32 2.06 -27.52
CA ALA A 253 9.97 2.36 -27.99
C ALA A 253 9.03 2.90 -26.91
N LYS A 254 9.48 2.95 -25.63
CA LYS A 254 8.69 3.37 -24.48
C LYS A 254 9.38 4.47 -23.68
N LEU A 255 8.62 5.15 -22.87
CA LEU A 255 9.17 6.04 -21.84
C LEU A 255 9.77 5.18 -20.72
N ASN A 256 11.05 5.38 -20.44
CA ASN A 256 11.76 4.71 -19.36
C ASN A 256 11.80 5.64 -18.16
N ILE A 257 11.03 5.32 -17.12
CA ILE A 257 10.90 6.11 -15.90
C ILE A 257 11.62 5.40 -14.77
N GLU A 258 12.50 6.09 -14.06
CA GLU A 258 13.20 5.54 -12.91
C GLU A 258 12.67 6.11 -11.60
N VAL A 259 12.23 5.22 -10.72
CA VAL A 259 11.91 5.53 -9.33
C VAL A 259 13.08 5.13 -8.44
N ILE A 260 13.60 6.07 -7.69
CA ILE A 260 14.67 5.80 -6.73
C ILE A 260 14.13 4.92 -5.60
N LEU A 261 14.72 3.76 -5.39
CA LEU A 261 14.32 2.85 -4.33
C LEU A 261 15.02 3.26 -3.02
N LEU A 262 14.27 3.96 -2.17
CA LEU A 262 14.73 4.39 -0.86
C LEU A 262 14.52 3.26 0.18
N PRO A 263 15.40 3.11 1.19
CA PRO A 263 15.24 2.13 2.27
C PRO A 263 13.92 2.25 3.04
N HIS A 264 13.44 3.49 3.23
CA HIS A 264 12.19 3.76 3.94
C HIS A 264 11.12 4.33 3.00
N ILE A 265 11.10 3.86 1.74
CA ILE A 265 10.05 4.26 0.78
C ILE A 265 8.68 4.10 1.39
N SER A 266 7.81 5.08 1.17
CA SER A 266 6.42 5.06 1.60
C SER A 266 5.49 5.42 0.47
N ASN A 267 4.26 4.89 0.50
CA ASN A 267 3.26 5.07 -0.54
C ASN A 267 3.79 4.74 -1.94
N SER A 268 4.46 3.60 -2.06
CA SER A 268 5.01 3.10 -3.34
C SER A 268 3.94 2.89 -4.41
N THR A 269 2.68 2.78 -4.00
CA THR A 269 1.50 2.71 -4.88
C THR A 269 1.28 3.97 -5.71
N ASP A 270 1.92 5.10 -5.39
CA ASP A 270 1.91 6.32 -6.21
C ASP A 270 2.35 6.07 -7.66
N PHE A 271 3.07 4.99 -7.92
CA PHE A 271 3.65 4.68 -9.23
C PHE A 271 2.93 3.55 -9.98
N ASP A 272 1.96 2.88 -9.36
CA ASP A 272 1.24 1.75 -9.98
C ASP A 272 0.48 2.21 -11.24
N SER A 273 -0.08 3.42 -11.22
CA SER A 273 -0.78 3.99 -12.37
C SER A 273 0.15 4.30 -13.55
N LEU A 274 1.44 4.59 -13.30
CA LEU A 274 2.46 4.73 -14.35
C LEU A 274 2.86 3.36 -14.92
N GLU A 275 2.98 2.33 -14.08
CA GLU A 275 3.32 0.97 -14.52
C GLU A 275 2.24 0.36 -15.42
N ARG A 276 0.98 0.80 -15.28
CA ARG A 276 -0.17 0.38 -16.12
C ARG A 276 -0.18 0.98 -17.52
N GLU A 277 0.58 2.03 -17.76
CA GLU A 277 0.61 2.67 -19.08
C GLU A 277 1.40 1.83 -20.08
N SER A 278 0.80 1.52 -21.22
CA SER A 278 1.37 0.62 -22.22
C SER A 278 2.65 1.16 -22.89
N ASP A 279 2.82 2.48 -22.84
CA ASP A 279 3.98 3.22 -23.39
C ASP A 279 5.02 3.58 -22.32
N VAL A 280 4.95 3.01 -21.13
CA VAL A 280 5.89 3.24 -20.02
C VAL A 280 6.59 1.93 -19.63
N VAL A 281 7.86 2.02 -19.27
CA VAL A 281 8.59 1.00 -18.51
C VAL A 281 9.07 1.63 -17.21
N LEU A 282 8.60 1.12 -16.10
CA LEU A 282 9.00 1.58 -14.77
C LEU A 282 10.18 0.75 -14.26
N HIS A 283 11.21 1.43 -13.80
CA HIS A 283 12.45 0.86 -13.25
C HIS A 283 12.63 1.32 -11.81
N TYR A 284 12.87 0.39 -10.89
CA TYR A 284 13.22 0.73 -9.51
C TYR A 284 14.73 0.65 -9.31
N LEU A 285 15.35 1.76 -8.88
CA LEU A 285 16.79 1.91 -8.83
C LEU A 285 17.31 1.99 -7.39
N ALA A 286 17.86 0.87 -6.89
CA ALA A 286 18.43 0.78 -5.54
C ALA A 286 19.88 1.28 -5.42
N ARG A 287 20.62 1.37 -6.54
CA ARG A 287 22.01 1.81 -6.58
C ARG A 287 22.28 2.62 -7.84
N ALA A 288 23.22 3.54 -7.75
CA ALA A 288 23.63 4.32 -8.92
C ALA A 288 24.14 3.40 -10.04
N PRO A 289 23.65 3.56 -11.29
CA PRO A 289 24.12 2.78 -12.40
C PRO A 289 25.54 3.21 -12.82
N HIS A 290 26.22 2.36 -13.60
CA HIS A 290 27.54 2.71 -14.15
C HIS A 290 27.44 3.94 -15.09
N ALA A 291 28.56 4.67 -15.23
CA ALA A 291 28.60 5.98 -15.92
C ALA A 291 28.17 5.95 -17.39
N GLY A 292 28.30 4.82 -18.09
CA GLY A 292 27.93 4.67 -19.51
C GLY A 292 26.50 4.25 -19.80
N ARG A 293 25.67 4.07 -18.77
CA ARG A 293 24.25 3.69 -18.95
C ARG A 293 23.47 4.84 -19.57
N GLU A 294 22.56 4.52 -20.47
CA GLU A 294 21.55 5.43 -21.02
C GLU A 294 20.75 6.10 -19.89
N LEU A 295 20.35 7.35 -20.10
CA LEU A 295 19.58 8.10 -19.12
C LEU A 295 18.07 7.88 -19.33
N PRO A 296 17.26 7.89 -18.26
CA PRO A 296 15.81 7.75 -18.35
C PRO A 296 15.14 9.00 -18.91
N ASP A 297 13.84 8.88 -19.16
CA ASP A 297 13.00 10.02 -19.56
C ASP A 297 12.53 10.84 -18.36
N LEU A 298 12.51 10.24 -17.16
CA LEU A 298 12.13 10.86 -15.91
C LEU A 298 12.81 10.13 -14.75
N VAL A 299 13.26 10.87 -13.75
CA VAL A 299 13.64 10.34 -12.44
C VAL A 299 12.64 10.79 -11.39
N ILE A 300 12.16 9.87 -10.55
CA ILE A 300 11.23 10.17 -9.45
C ILE A 300 11.89 9.86 -8.10
N LEU A 301 11.91 10.84 -7.22
CA LEU A 301 12.21 10.68 -5.81
C LEU A 301 10.88 10.43 -5.08
N PRO A 302 10.67 9.22 -4.52
CA PRO A 302 9.40 8.85 -3.90
C PRO A 302 9.23 9.43 -2.50
N GLY A 303 8.06 9.21 -1.91
CA GLY A 303 7.82 9.41 -0.49
C GLY A 303 8.74 8.59 0.39
N SER A 304 9.09 9.12 1.54
CA SER A 304 9.93 8.45 2.53
C SER A 304 9.33 8.60 3.93
N LYS A 305 9.39 7.52 4.71
CA LYS A 305 9.04 7.53 6.13
C LYS A 305 10.18 8.08 7.00
N SER A 306 11.39 8.17 6.47
CA SER A 306 12.59 8.68 7.16
C SER A 306 13.43 9.52 6.20
N THR A 307 12.95 10.73 5.87
CA THR A 307 13.49 11.61 4.82
C THR A 307 14.97 11.94 5.04
N MET A 308 15.36 12.26 6.29
CA MET A 308 16.74 12.61 6.62
C MET A 308 17.70 11.41 6.45
N ALA A 309 17.29 10.22 6.88
CA ALA A 309 18.09 9.01 6.73
C ALA A 309 18.22 8.60 5.27
N ASP A 310 17.12 8.67 4.51
CA ASP A 310 17.09 8.32 3.09
C ASP A 310 17.88 9.32 2.24
N LEU A 311 17.91 10.60 2.60
CA LEU A 311 18.80 11.58 1.98
C LEU A 311 20.28 11.23 2.22
N GLY A 312 20.63 10.74 3.42
CA GLY A 312 21.94 10.19 3.72
C GLY A 312 22.28 8.98 2.85
N TYR A 313 21.31 8.08 2.66
CA TYR A 313 21.45 6.93 1.77
C TYR A 313 21.66 7.34 0.31
N LEU A 314 20.89 8.31 -0.21
CA LEU A 314 21.05 8.84 -1.57
C LEU A 314 22.49 9.29 -1.82
N ARG A 315 23.12 9.93 -0.84
CA ARG A 315 24.51 10.39 -0.94
C ARG A 315 25.52 9.24 -0.88
N SER A 316 25.37 8.37 0.11
CA SER A 316 26.32 7.26 0.34
C SER A 316 26.27 6.20 -0.77
N SER A 317 25.10 5.97 -1.38
CA SER A 317 24.92 5.02 -2.49
C SER A 317 25.32 5.58 -3.86
N GLY A 318 25.64 6.88 -3.95
CA GLY A 318 25.94 7.56 -5.20
C GLY A 318 24.71 7.98 -6.01
N LEU A 319 23.49 7.67 -5.54
CA LEU A 319 22.24 8.03 -6.23
C LEU A 319 22.04 9.55 -6.31
N ALA A 320 22.47 10.33 -5.30
CA ALA A 320 22.41 11.79 -5.36
C ALA A 320 23.22 12.35 -6.55
N LYS A 321 24.42 11.82 -6.79
CA LYS A 321 25.25 12.20 -7.95
C LYS A 321 24.61 11.77 -9.26
N TYR A 322 23.95 10.64 -9.27
CA TYR A 322 23.22 10.15 -10.44
C TYR A 322 22.01 11.06 -10.77
N VAL A 323 21.21 11.45 -9.80
CA VAL A 323 20.10 12.41 -9.98
C VAL A 323 20.62 13.75 -10.50
N ALA A 324 21.71 14.28 -9.93
CA ALA A 324 22.34 15.52 -10.41
C ALA A 324 22.80 15.37 -11.86
N ARG A 325 23.45 14.26 -12.23
CA ARG A 325 23.83 13.97 -13.62
C ARG A 325 22.61 13.92 -14.55
N CYS A 326 21.50 13.32 -14.15
CA CYS A 326 20.26 13.29 -14.92
C CYS A 326 19.76 14.72 -15.18
N TYR A 327 19.70 15.55 -14.13
CA TYR A 327 19.29 16.96 -14.23
C TYR A 327 20.19 17.78 -15.16
N GLU A 328 21.52 17.65 -15.02
CA GLU A 328 22.51 18.31 -15.88
C GLU A 328 22.34 17.93 -17.37
N ASN A 329 21.92 16.69 -17.63
CA ASN A 329 21.61 16.19 -18.97
C ASN A 329 20.14 16.42 -19.39
N ARG A 330 19.47 17.35 -18.73
CA ARG A 330 18.09 17.77 -19.03
C ARG A 330 17.01 16.71 -18.83
N VAL A 331 17.28 15.63 -18.09
CA VAL A 331 16.26 14.69 -17.66
C VAL A 331 15.40 15.36 -16.58
N PRO A 332 14.07 15.33 -16.69
CA PRO A 332 13.17 15.82 -15.64
C PRO A 332 13.33 15.04 -14.34
N VAL A 333 13.11 15.73 -13.23
CA VAL A 333 13.12 15.14 -11.87
C VAL A 333 11.84 15.52 -11.14
N ALA A 334 11.11 14.54 -10.65
CA ALA A 334 9.92 14.73 -9.83
C ALA A 334 10.16 14.28 -8.39
N GLY A 335 9.58 14.97 -7.41
CA GLY A 335 9.65 14.59 -6.00
C GLY A 335 8.26 14.49 -5.38
N ILE A 336 7.96 13.37 -4.73
CA ILE A 336 6.69 13.18 -4.02
C ILE A 336 6.96 13.17 -2.52
N CYS A 337 6.26 13.99 -1.74
CA CYS A 337 6.31 14.06 -0.27
C CYS A 337 7.77 14.17 0.25
N GLY A 338 8.34 13.12 0.85
CA GLY A 338 9.75 13.09 1.26
C GLY A 338 10.71 13.38 0.11
N GLY A 339 10.42 12.88 -1.09
CA GLY A 339 11.18 13.20 -2.30
C GLY A 339 11.15 14.68 -2.66
N TYR A 340 10.00 15.34 -2.52
CA TYR A 340 9.88 16.79 -2.70
C TYR A 340 10.75 17.55 -1.69
N GLN A 341 10.73 17.13 -0.43
CA GLN A 341 11.58 17.71 0.61
C GLN A 341 13.08 17.59 0.26
N MET A 342 13.49 16.40 -0.25
CA MET A 342 14.90 16.14 -0.64
C MET A 342 15.37 16.98 -1.83
N LEU A 343 14.46 17.43 -2.72
CA LEU A 343 14.79 18.32 -3.83
C LEU A 343 15.27 19.70 -3.38
N GLY A 344 14.93 20.10 -2.16
CA GLY A 344 15.24 21.40 -1.58
C GLY A 344 16.72 21.64 -1.31
N LYS A 345 17.06 22.84 -0.90
CA LYS A 345 18.41 23.21 -0.44
C LYS A 345 18.71 22.71 0.96
N GLU A 346 17.70 22.68 1.85
CA GLU A 346 17.91 22.44 3.26
C GLU A 346 16.72 21.74 3.92
N LEU A 347 17.03 20.78 4.79
CA LEU A 347 16.09 20.12 5.70
C LEU A 347 16.51 20.41 7.15
N LEU A 348 15.58 20.88 7.96
CA LEU A 348 15.78 21.24 9.37
C LEU A 348 14.87 20.38 10.26
N ASP A 349 15.47 19.78 11.31
CA ASP A 349 14.75 19.05 12.34
C ASP A 349 15.11 19.56 13.73
N PRO A 350 14.69 20.78 14.08
CA PRO A 350 15.08 21.41 15.34
C PRO A 350 14.57 20.63 16.57
N LEU A 351 13.43 19.95 16.42
CA LEU A 351 12.76 19.21 17.50
C LEU A 351 13.20 17.74 17.57
N GLY A 352 13.91 17.22 16.55
CA GLY A 352 14.29 15.82 16.46
C GLY A 352 13.11 14.86 16.26
N VAL A 353 12.09 15.31 15.54
CA VAL A 353 10.88 14.52 15.28
C VAL A 353 11.06 13.50 14.15
N GLU A 354 11.96 13.78 13.25
CA GLU A 354 12.30 12.93 12.10
C GLU A 354 13.58 12.10 12.38
N SER A 355 14.61 12.72 12.94
CA SER A 355 15.89 12.08 13.15
C SER A 355 16.70 12.71 14.28
N GLY A 356 17.88 12.13 14.61
CA GLY A 356 18.85 12.75 15.52
C GLY A 356 19.68 13.88 14.86
N VAL A 357 19.56 14.08 13.55
CA VAL A 357 20.30 15.09 12.77
C VAL A 357 19.47 16.36 12.70
N LYS A 358 20.00 17.48 13.23
CA LYS A 358 19.24 18.75 13.28
C LYS A 358 19.15 19.48 11.95
N ARG A 359 20.07 19.23 11.03
CA ARG A 359 20.15 19.89 9.73
C ARG A 359 20.82 18.99 8.70
N ALA A 360 20.28 18.95 7.51
CA ALA A 360 20.89 18.31 6.35
C ALA A 360 20.75 19.22 5.12
N GLU A 361 21.77 19.22 4.26
CA GLU A 361 21.65 19.84 2.94
C GLU A 361 20.80 18.93 2.07
N GLY A 362 19.86 19.46 1.29
CA GLY A 362 19.10 18.74 0.28
C GLY A 362 19.89 18.53 -1.03
N LEU A 363 19.21 18.19 -2.09
CA LEU A 363 19.81 18.04 -3.42
C LEU A 363 20.01 19.40 -4.13
N GLY A 364 19.36 20.46 -3.65
CA GLY A 364 19.49 21.82 -4.17
C GLY A 364 18.93 22.04 -5.58
N LEU A 365 18.03 21.16 -6.04
CA LEU A 365 17.39 21.26 -7.36
C LEU A 365 16.23 22.24 -7.39
N LEU A 366 15.63 22.54 -6.22
CA LEU A 366 14.63 23.59 -6.01
C LEU A 366 15.08 24.51 -4.88
N ASP A 367 14.78 25.81 -5.02
CA ASP A 367 15.06 26.80 -3.97
C ASP A 367 13.97 26.75 -2.90
N LEU A 368 14.06 25.75 -2.04
CA LEU A 368 13.12 25.55 -0.95
C LEU A 368 13.83 25.02 0.30
N ARG A 369 13.21 25.28 1.45
CA ARG A 369 13.63 24.79 2.76
C ARG A 369 12.48 24.03 3.40
N THR A 370 12.78 22.87 4.01
CA THR A 370 11.82 22.11 4.79
C THR A 370 12.18 22.13 6.27
N THR A 371 11.22 22.45 7.13
CA THR A 371 11.36 22.34 8.59
C THR A 371 10.40 21.25 9.09
N PHE A 372 10.92 20.24 9.78
CA PHE A 372 10.10 19.21 10.39
C PHE A 372 9.44 19.75 11.67
N GLU A 373 8.14 19.46 11.81
CA GLU A 373 7.28 19.89 12.90
C GLU A 373 6.69 18.68 13.64
N ALA A 374 6.30 18.88 14.90
CA ALA A 374 5.68 17.81 15.70
C ALA A 374 4.28 17.43 15.20
N THR A 375 3.61 18.35 14.52
CA THR A 375 2.26 18.14 14.00
C THR A 375 2.33 17.43 12.65
N LYS A 376 1.61 16.31 12.53
CA LYS A 376 1.47 15.57 11.28
C LYS A 376 0.27 16.13 10.50
N GLN A 377 0.50 16.54 9.25
CA GLN A 377 -0.56 16.84 8.31
C GLN A 377 -1.08 15.52 7.72
N THR A 378 -2.40 15.31 7.82
CA THR A 378 -3.08 14.14 7.25
C THR A 378 -4.41 14.60 6.70
N THR A 379 -4.51 14.72 5.37
CA THR A 379 -5.66 15.39 4.72
C THR A 379 -5.92 14.82 3.35
N ARG A 380 -7.19 14.57 3.00
CA ARG A 380 -7.59 14.33 1.61
C ARG A 380 -7.71 15.67 0.89
N VAL A 381 -7.23 15.69 -0.36
CA VAL A 381 -7.22 16.92 -1.15
C VAL A 381 -7.81 16.72 -2.54
N ARG A 382 -8.45 17.78 -3.04
CA ARG A 382 -8.66 18.02 -4.46
C ARG A 382 -7.81 19.20 -4.88
N ALA A 383 -7.14 19.07 -5.99
CA ALA A 383 -6.24 20.08 -6.49
C ALA A 383 -6.36 20.23 -8.00
N ARG A 384 -5.89 21.36 -8.52
CA ARG A 384 -5.68 21.63 -9.95
C ARG A 384 -4.20 21.82 -10.22
N SER A 385 -3.71 21.22 -11.31
CA SER A 385 -2.35 21.48 -11.77
C SER A 385 -2.23 22.90 -12.34
N VAL A 386 -1.19 23.62 -11.93
CA VAL A 386 -0.94 24.96 -12.44
C VAL A 386 -0.42 24.87 -13.89
N GLY A 387 -1.06 25.60 -14.81
CA GLY A 387 -0.67 25.64 -16.21
C GLY A 387 -1.38 24.64 -17.14
N HIS A 388 -1.96 23.55 -16.63
CA HIS A 388 -2.70 22.57 -17.43
C HIS A 388 -4.15 22.40 -17.03
N ASP A 389 -4.56 22.91 -15.86
CA ASP A 389 -5.92 22.85 -15.30
C ASP A 389 -6.46 21.41 -15.11
N ASP A 390 -5.56 20.44 -14.93
CA ASP A 390 -5.93 19.05 -14.67
C ASP A 390 -6.36 18.88 -13.21
N ASN A 391 -7.51 18.24 -13.01
CA ASN A 391 -7.99 17.92 -11.68
C ASN A 391 -7.24 16.67 -11.13
N VAL A 392 -6.78 16.79 -9.90
CA VAL A 392 -6.14 15.74 -9.12
C VAL A 392 -6.89 15.53 -7.82
N VAL A 393 -7.10 14.27 -7.47
CA VAL A 393 -7.62 13.84 -6.16
C VAL A 393 -6.56 12.99 -5.51
N GLY A 394 -6.17 13.36 -4.29
CA GLY A 394 -5.13 12.65 -3.58
C GLY A 394 -5.20 12.90 -2.08
N TYR A 395 -4.09 12.74 -1.41
CA TYR A 395 -3.99 12.98 0.03
C TYR A 395 -2.58 13.42 0.40
N GLU A 396 -2.46 14.13 1.51
CA GLU A 396 -1.19 14.54 2.10
C GLU A 396 -0.97 13.79 3.42
N ILE A 397 0.23 13.27 3.62
CA ILE A 397 0.67 12.65 4.88
C ILE A 397 2.12 13.04 5.12
N HIS A 398 2.38 14.10 5.86
CA HIS A 398 3.75 14.57 6.13
C HIS A 398 3.88 15.29 7.47
N MET A 399 5.12 15.45 7.96
CA MET A 399 5.44 16.18 9.18
C MET A 399 6.27 17.45 8.90
N GLY A 400 6.72 17.67 7.67
CA GLY A 400 7.51 18.82 7.28
C GLY A 400 6.65 19.94 6.72
N ARG A 401 7.04 21.17 7.02
CA ARG A 401 6.56 22.37 6.35
C ARG A 401 7.64 22.86 5.40
N THR A 402 7.29 22.91 4.10
CA THR A 402 8.21 23.37 3.06
C THR A 402 7.87 24.79 2.65
N GLU A 403 8.89 25.63 2.61
CA GLU A 403 8.82 27.05 2.22
C GLU A 403 9.62 27.20 0.91
N PRO A 404 8.93 27.26 -0.25
CA PRO A 404 9.59 27.60 -1.51
C PRO A 404 9.92 29.10 -1.55
N ALA A 405 10.97 29.46 -2.28
CA ALA A 405 11.24 30.85 -2.59
C ALA A 405 10.07 31.44 -3.42
N ASP A 406 9.78 32.74 -3.24
CA ASP A 406 8.69 33.43 -3.92
C ASP A 406 8.77 33.34 -5.45
N SER A 407 9.96 33.10 -6.01
CA SER A 407 10.18 32.94 -7.44
C SER A 407 9.73 31.60 -8.02
N LEU A 408 9.47 30.58 -7.17
CA LEU A 408 9.07 29.27 -7.63
C LEU A 408 7.54 29.16 -7.76
N PRO A 409 7.01 28.91 -8.97
CA PRO A 409 5.58 28.69 -9.13
C PRO A 409 5.16 27.40 -8.44
N PRO A 410 3.96 27.34 -7.82
CA PRO A 410 3.42 26.12 -7.25
C PRO A 410 3.13 25.11 -8.36
N MET A 411 3.19 23.82 -8.01
CA MET A 411 2.81 22.74 -8.93
C MET A 411 1.28 22.57 -8.98
N PHE A 412 0.62 22.70 -7.83
CA PHE A 412 -0.82 22.56 -7.69
C PHE A 412 -1.44 23.71 -6.88
N GLU A 413 -2.73 23.94 -7.15
CA GLU A 413 -3.63 24.71 -6.31
C GLU A 413 -4.62 23.74 -5.65
N ILE A 414 -4.55 23.59 -4.34
CA ILE A 414 -5.50 22.78 -3.58
C ILE A 414 -6.80 23.59 -3.45
N THR A 415 -7.89 23.01 -3.95
CA THR A 415 -9.22 23.63 -3.99
C THR A 415 -10.14 23.10 -2.90
N GLU A 416 -9.86 21.90 -2.37
CA GLU A 416 -10.67 21.28 -1.32
C GLU A 416 -9.77 20.44 -0.38
N GLU A 417 -10.01 20.54 0.92
CA GLU A 417 -9.41 19.73 1.97
C GLU A 417 -10.50 19.04 2.80
N SER A 418 -10.51 17.71 2.80
CA SER A 418 -11.47 16.89 3.57
C SER A 418 -12.92 17.41 3.45
N GLY A 419 -13.35 17.74 2.22
CA GLY A 419 -14.70 18.22 1.92
C GLY A 419 -14.91 19.72 2.15
N ARG A 420 -13.90 20.48 2.55
CA ARG A 420 -13.99 21.94 2.75
C ARG A 420 -13.26 22.66 1.62
N ALA A 421 -13.92 23.63 1.00
CA ALA A 421 -13.30 24.48 -0.01
C ALA A 421 -12.17 25.31 0.61
N VAL A 422 -11.00 25.29 -0.05
CA VAL A 422 -9.82 26.07 0.33
C VAL A 422 -9.16 26.65 -0.91
N GLY A 423 -8.16 27.53 -0.74
CA GLY A 423 -7.34 28.06 -1.83
C GLY A 423 -5.91 28.17 -1.32
N ARG A 424 -5.10 27.10 -1.50
CA ARG A 424 -3.69 27.16 -1.14
C ARG A 424 -2.80 26.48 -2.19
N ALA A 425 -1.60 26.98 -2.32
CA ALA A 425 -0.57 26.39 -3.15
C ALA A 425 -0.04 25.09 -2.53
N ASP A 426 0.32 24.13 -3.38
CA ASP A 426 1.11 22.95 -3.02
C ASP A 426 2.21 22.71 -4.04
N GLY A 427 3.34 22.24 -3.51
CA GLY A 427 4.50 21.91 -4.30
C GLY A 427 5.24 23.12 -4.84
N ALA A 428 6.19 22.87 -5.70
CA ALA A 428 6.95 23.88 -6.43
C ALA A 428 7.48 23.31 -7.75
N THR A 429 7.68 24.19 -8.71
CA THR A 429 8.25 23.84 -10.03
C THR A 429 9.42 24.77 -10.34
N SER A 430 10.51 24.24 -10.94
CA SER A 430 11.59 25.08 -11.46
C SER A 430 11.10 25.95 -12.62
N GLU A 431 11.78 27.07 -12.88
CA GLU A 431 11.43 28.01 -13.95
C GLU A 431 11.32 27.33 -15.33
N ASP A 432 12.13 26.33 -15.59
CA ASP A 432 12.14 25.56 -16.84
C ASP A 432 11.20 24.36 -16.86
N GLY A 433 10.43 24.16 -15.77
CA GLY A 433 9.46 23.07 -15.61
C GLY A 433 10.05 21.67 -15.53
N ARG A 434 11.38 21.53 -15.44
CA ARG A 434 12.03 20.20 -15.43
C ARG A 434 12.11 19.56 -14.06
N VAL A 435 12.12 20.34 -13.00
CA VAL A 435 12.09 19.85 -11.63
C VAL A 435 10.81 20.31 -10.99
N TRP A 436 10.10 19.38 -10.40
CA TRP A 436 8.90 19.71 -9.62
C TRP A 436 8.73 18.75 -8.45
N GLY A 437 7.97 19.17 -7.47
CA GLY A 437 7.59 18.31 -6.37
C GLY A 437 6.29 18.73 -5.73
N THR A 438 5.67 17.83 -4.98
CA THR A 438 4.36 17.99 -4.33
C THR A 438 4.29 17.16 -3.07
N TYR A 439 3.44 17.55 -2.14
CA TYR A 439 3.07 16.72 -0.99
C TYR A 439 1.93 15.74 -1.32
N ILE A 440 1.23 15.94 -2.42
CA ILE A 440 0.07 15.15 -2.79
C ILE A 440 0.51 13.75 -3.25
N HIS A 441 0.09 12.72 -2.52
CA HIS A 441 0.13 11.33 -2.95
C HIS A 441 -1.03 11.00 -3.89
N GLY A 442 -0.83 10.06 -4.83
CA GLY A 442 -1.84 9.67 -5.81
C GLY A 442 -1.96 10.62 -7.00
N VAL A 443 -1.03 11.55 -7.22
CA VAL A 443 -1.11 12.51 -8.35
C VAL A 443 -1.18 11.81 -9.70
N PHE A 444 -0.49 10.67 -9.85
CA PHE A 444 -0.52 9.89 -11.08
C PHE A 444 -1.77 9.00 -11.22
N ASP A 445 -2.61 8.89 -10.19
CA ASP A 445 -3.89 8.20 -10.29
C ASP A 445 -4.90 9.00 -11.11
N ALA A 446 -4.72 10.33 -11.21
CA ALA A 446 -5.52 11.22 -12.06
C ALA A 446 -5.20 10.99 -13.56
N PRO A 447 -6.10 10.39 -14.38
CA PRO A 447 -5.77 9.94 -15.74
C PRO A 447 -5.37 11.07 -16.67
N HIS A 448 -6.02 12.24 -16.55
CA HIS A 448 -5.73 13.41 -17.39
C HIS A 448 -4.38 14.00 -17.04
N PHE A 449 -4.10 14.25 -15.76
CA PHE A 449 -2.81 14.74 -15.30
C PHE A 449 -1.67 13.77 -15.72
N ARG A 450 -1.83 12.49 -15.40
CA ARG A 450 -0.85 11.45 -15.77
C ARG A 450 -0.56 11.47 -17.27
N ARG A 451 -1.60 11.43 -18.09
CA ARG A 451 -1.42 11.37 -19.55
C ARG A 451 -0.83 12.66 -20.12
N ASN A 452 -1.24 13.83 -19.65
CA ASN A 452 -0.68 15.12 -20.07
C ASN A 452 0.80 15.20 -19.70
N TYR A 453 1.18 14.77 -18.50
CA TYR A 453 2.56 14.73 -18.05
C TYR A 453 3.41 13.76 -18.92
N LEU A 454 2.93 12.54 -19.17
CA LEU A 454 3.60 11.58 -20.03
C LEU A 454 3.70 12.10 -21.48
N ASN A 455 2.69 12.79 -21.98
CA ASN A 455 2.73 13.41 -23.32
C ASN A 455 3.79 14.52 -23.41
N ALA A 456 4.01 15.29 -22.35
CA ALA A 456 5.13 16.24 -22.31
C ALA A 456 6.50 15.53 -22.40
N LEU A 457 6.66 14.36 -21.76
CA LEU A 457 7.87 13.53 -21.91
C LEU A 457 7.99 12.95 -23.33
N ARG A 458 6.89 12.48 -23.94
CA ARG A 458 6.85 11.99 -25.32
C ARG A 458 7.27 13.07 -26.32
N GLN A 459 6.78 14.29 -26.16
CA GLN A 459 7.15 15.43 -27.00
C GLN A 459 8.66 15.75 -26.94
N ARG A 460 9.29 15.56 -25.78
CA ARG A 460 10.76 15.70 -25.63
C ARG A 460 11.53 14.67 -26.46
N ARG A 461 10.94 13.49 -26.66
CA ARG A 461 11.46 12.45 -27.57
C ARG A 461 11.06 12.66 -29.04
N GLY A 462 10.29 13.70 -29.36
CA GLY A 462 9.71 13.93 -30.66
C GLY A 462 8.58 12.98 -31.04
N TRP A 463 7.92 12.36 -30.04
CA TRP A 463 6.82 11.43 -30.26
C TRP A 463 5.47 12.13 -30.17
N ASN A 464 4.50 11.62 -30.91
CA ASN A 464 3.13 12.13 -30.87
C ASN A 464 2.50 11.87 -29.50
N PRO A 465 1.65 12.80 -29.02
CA PRO A 465 0.86 12.58 -27.81
C PRO A 465 -0.12 11.42 -28.00
N LEU A 466 -0.45 10.72 -26.90
CA LEU A 466 -1.47 9.69 -26.85
C LEU A 466 -2.71 10.22 -26.12
N PRO A 467 -3.91 9.70 -26.41
CA PRO A 467 -5.09 10.00 -25.62
C PRO A 467 -4.93 9.43 -24.20
N PRO A 468 -5.69 9.93 -23.21
CA PRO A 468 -5.78 9.27 -21.93
C PRO A 468 -6.14 7.80 -22.13
N SER A 469 -5.35 6.88 -21.54
CA SER A 469 -5.73 5.48 -21.57
C SER A 469 -7.04 5.34 -20.79
N ALA A 470 -7.98 4.56 -21.32
CA ALA A 470 -9.01 3.98 -20.48
C ALA A 470 -8.27 3.01 -19.54
N ALA A 471 -7.70 3.55 -18.45
CA ALA A 471 -7.13 2.71 -17.40
C ALA A 471 -8.17 1.63 -17.10
N ALA A 472 -7.72 0.39 -16.91
CA ALA A 472 -8.60 -0.62 -16.34
C ALA A 472 -9.25 0.04 -15.12
N SER A 473 -10.54 0.32 -15.21
CA SER A 473 -11.23 1.00 -14.12
C SER A 473 -11.10 0.10 -12.90
N ASP A 474 -11.02 0.65 -11.71
CA ASP A 474 -11.07 -0.16 -10.48
C ASP A 474 -12.23 -1.18 -10.54
N ALA A 475 -13.32 -0.83 -11.22
CA ALA A 475 -14.43 -1.73 -11.52
C ALA A 475 -13.98 -3.04 -12.22
N THR A 476 -13.09 -2.98 -13.21
CA THR A 476 -12.58 -4.19 -13.90
C THR A 476 -11.75 -5.07 -12.97
N VAL A 477 -10.97 -4.46 -12.07
CA VAL A 477 -10.19 -5.18 -11.06
C VAL A 477 -11.13 -5.86 -10.06
N PHE A 478 -12.14 -5.14 -9.56
CA PHE A 478 -13.11 -5.68 -8.62
C PHE A 478 -13.98 -6.79 -9.25
N ASP A 479 -14.40 -6.66 -10.50
CA ASP A 479 -15.13 -7.71 -11.21
C ASP A 479 -14.27 -8.98 -11.37
N THR A 480 -12.98 -8.82 -11.64
CA THR A 480 -12.02 -9.94 -11.67
C THR A 480 -11.90 -10.62 -10.31
N LEU A 481 -11.84 -9.84 -9.22
CA LEU A 481 -11.79 -10.37 -7.86
C LEU A 481 -13.05 -11.18 -7.51
N ALA A 482 -14.23 -10.67 -7.80
CA ALA A 482 -15.48 -11.40 -7.58
C ALA A 482 -15.55 -12.68 -8.43
N ALA A 483 -15.07 -12.62 -9.68
CA ALA A 483 -15.01 -13.79 -10.56
C ALA A 483 -14.07 -14.89 -10.03
N LEU A 484 -12.97 -14.52 -9.34
CA LEU A 484 -12.11 -15.51 -8.68
C LEU A 484 -12.90 -16.34 -7.66
N VAL A 485 -13.74 -15.71 -6.83
CA VAL A 485 -14.57 -16.42 -5.86
C VAL A 485 -15.61 -17.27 -6.58
N ARG A 486 -16.38 -16.70 -7.52
CA ARG A 486 -17.46 -17.43 -8.24
C ARG A 486 -16.97 -18.67 -8.98
N ASN A 487 -15.80 -18.58 -9.59
CA ASN A 487 -15.31 -19.64 -10.48
C ASN A 487 -14.47 -20.69 -9.78
N HIS A 488 -13.97 -20.43 -8.57
CA HIS A 488 -12.96 -21.27 -7.93
C HIS A 488 -13.30 -21.72 -6.51
N PHE A 489 -14.36 -21.16 -5.90
CA PHE A 489 -14.78 -21.59 -4.55
C PHE A 489 -15.99 -22.50 -4.62
N ASP A 490 -16.04 -23.44 -3.66
CA ASP A 490 -17.26 -24.19 -3.36
C ASP A 490 -18.28 -23.23 -2.72
N ALA A 491 -19.31 -22.86 -3.48
CA ALA A 491 -20.28 -21.87 -3.07
C ALA A 491 -21.15 -22.33 -1.88
N ASP A 492 -21.45 -23.64 -1.79
CA ASP A 492 -22.27 -24.18 -0.70
C ASP A 492 -21.45 -24.20 0.60
N LEU A 493 -20.20 -24.64 0.54
CA LEU A 493 -19.29 -24.59 1.65
C LEU A 493 -19.04 -23.15 2.13
N LEU A 494 -18.89 -22.20 1.21
CA LEU A 494 -18.71 -20.79 1.56
C LEU A 494 -19.94 -20.23 2.31
N ARG A 495 -21.16 -20.56 1.84
CA ARG A 495 -22.40 -20.18 2.53
C ARG A 495 -22.50 -20.83 3.93
N GLU A 496 -22.18 -22.11 4.04
CA GLU A 496 -22.15 -22.80 5.34
C GLU A 496 -21.19 -22.10 6.32
N ILE A 497 -19.99 -21.71 5.85
CA ILE A 497 -18.97 -21.05 6.72
C ILE A 497 -19.45 -19.66 7.17
N VAL A 498 -20.04 -18.87 6.28
CA VAL A 498 -20.51 -17.50 6.57
C VAL A 498 -21.83 -17.52 7.35
N GLY A 499 -22.61 -18.59 7.25
CA GLY A 499 -23.99 -18.69 7.73
C GLY A 499 -24.98 -18.19 6.66
N ASP A 500 -26.08 -18.93 6.48
CA ASP A 500 -27.16 -18.52 5.56
C ASP A 500 -27.73 -17.15 5.93
N PRO A 501 -28.17 -16.34 4.94
CA PRO A 501 -28.78 -15.03 5.17
C PRO A 501 -30.11 -15.09 5.92
#